data_87b39bdb3eec0ca48a544b7550dd79cf
#
_entry.id   87b39bdb3eec0ca48a544b7550dd79cf
#
_cell.length_a   1.000
_cell.length_b   1.000
_cell.length_c   1.000
_cell.angle_alpha   90.00
_cell.angle_beta   90.00
_cell.angle_gamma   90.00
#
_symmetry.space_group_name_H-M   'P 1'
#
loop_
_entity.id
_entity.type
_entity.pdbx_description
1 polymer ?
#
loop_
_entity_poly.entity_id
_entity_poly.type
_entity_poly.pdbx_seq_one_letter_code
_entity_poly.pdbx_strand_id
1 'polypeptide(L)'
;MSEAMHADPHDRSAPAALPADAVATLVHMDHLGARLKELRKHAGLSLRELARQAEVSPSLVSQIENGKSRPSVSTLYTFARLLNVSVDELFDADAPEADHSAAGVAGGVHDPANAWHPSEYATRISVVHPSHRAHLRMAEGVDWERLAATPERDVNFMKITYAPGAAGNTDGSLIAHDGYEYGYVLSGVVEVTVGNEVFVLREGESLGFDSTIPHILRNIGDTDFHGLWFVHGSRH
;
A
#
# COMPACT_ATOMS: atom_id res chain seq x y z
N MET A 1 -15.98 20.84 67.29
CA MET A 1 -15.80 21.58 66.05
C MET A 1 -15.35 20.58 65.03
N SER A 2 -16.33 20.14 64.20
CA SER A 2 -16.12 19.09 63.18
C SER A 2 -16.29 19.76 61.83
N GLU A 3 -15.21 19.80 61.05
CA GLU A 3 -15.23 20.32 59.69
C GLU A 3 -15.36 19.13 58.73
N ALA A 4 -16.52 19.04 58.11
CA ALA A 4 -16.82 18.01 57.11
C ALA A 4 -16.25 18.45 55.76
N MET A 5 -15.33 17.69 55.24
CA MET A 5 -14.75 17.84 53.91
C MET A 5 -15.73 17.35 52.88
N HIS A 6 -16.25 18.27 52.06
CA HIS A 6 -17.15 17.98 50.95
C HIS A 6 -16.32 17.41 49.78
N ALA A 7 -16.61 16.21 49.37
CA ALA A 7 -16.05 15.59 48.16
C ALA A 7 -16.92 15.97 46.95
N ASP A 8 -16.28 16.54 45.91
CA ASP A 8 -16.88 16.92 44.64
C ASP A 8 -17.11 15.68 43.75
N PRO A 9 -18.32 15.39 43.26
CA PRO A 9 -18.65 14.17 42.52
C PRO A 9 -18.57 14.29 40.99
N HIS A 10 -17.83 15.25 40.41
CA HIS A 10 -17.82 15.49 38.96
C HIS A 10 -16.45 15.44 38.29
N ASP A 11 -15.60 14.46 38.59
CA ASP A 11 -14.48 14.13 37.71
C ASP A 11 -14.81 12.89 36.88
N ARG A 12 -15.56 13.07 35.80
CA ARG A 12 -15.69 12.11 34.70
C ARG A 12 -14.71 12.54 33.61
N SER A 13 -13.45 12.11 33.75
CA SER A 13 -12.50 12.18 32.65
C SER A 13 -13.07 11.36 31.48
N ALA A 14 -13.43 12.05 30.40
CA ALA A 14 -13.78 11.40 29.14
C ALA A 14 -12.57 10.62 28.63
N PRO A 15 -12.75 9.44 28.04
CA PRO A 15 -11.64 8.69 27.47
C PRO A 15 -10.96 9.53 26.40
N ALA A 16 -9.63 9.64 26.47
CA ALA A 16 -8.82 10.39 25.51
C ALA A 16 -9.13 9.85 24.10
N ALA A 17 -9.50 10.75 23.20
CA ALA A 17 -9.68 10.40 21.80
C ALA A 17 -8.35 9.91 21.24
N LEU A 18 -8.36 8.79 20.53
CA LEU A 18 -7.18 8.28 19.83
C LEU A 18 -6.70 9.33 18.83
N PRO A 19 -5.37 9.50 18.65
CA PRO A 19 -4.84 10.43 17.65
C PRO A 19 -5.36 10.06 16.26
N ALA A 20 -5.58 11.08 15.42
CA ALA A 20 -6.21 10.92 14.09
C ALA A 20 -5.47 9.91 13.20
N ASP A 21 -4.15 9.82 13.34
CA ASP A 21 -3.27 8.86 12.66
C ASP A 21 -3.52 7.40 13.10
N ALA A 22 -3.90 7.17 14.36
CA ALA A 22 -4.24 5.82 14.83
C ALA A 22 -5.60 5.36 14.29
N VAL A 23 -6.56 6.29 14.15
CA VAL A 23 -7.87 5.99 13.55
C VAL A 23 -7.72 5.74 12.05
N ALA A 24 -6.95 6.57 11.34
CA ALA A 24 -6.64 6.37 9.93
C ALA A 24 -5.92 5.03 9.69
N THR A 25 -4.98 4.65 10.58
CA THR A 25 -4.27 3.37 10.52
C THR A 25 -5.21 2.16 10.66
N LEU A 26 -6.22 2.24 11.53
CA LEU A 26 -7.19 1.16 11.72
C LEU A 26 -8.15 1.03 10.53
N VAL A 27 -8.58 2.14 9.94
CA VAL A 27 -9.47 2.14 8.77
C VAL A 27 -8.78 1.53 7.55
N HIS A 28 -7.51 1.87 7.28
CA HIS A 28 -6.76 1.34 6.12
C HIS A 28 -6.43 -0.16 6.19
N MET A 29 -6.34 -0.75 7.39
CA MET A 29 -6.08 -2.20 7.52
C MET A 29 -7.21 -3.08 7.03
N ASP A 30 -8.45 -2.59 7.13
CA ASP A 30 -9.64 -3.38 6.77
C ASP A 30 -9.88 -3.44 5.25
N HIS A 31 -9.40 -2.45 4.49
CA HIS A 31 -9.71 -2.34 3.06
C HIS A 31 -8.99 -3.41 2.21
N LEU A 32 -7.69 -3.60 2.35
CA LEU A 32 -6.95 -4.61 1.58
C LEU A 32 -7.53 -6.01 1.82
N GLY A 33 -7.78 -6.39 3.06
CA GLY A 33 -8.35 -7.69 3.41
C GLY A 33 -9.75 -7.89 2.84
N ALA A 34 -10.61 -6.90 2.96
CA ALA A 34 -11.97 -6.92 2.41
C ALA A 34 -11.92 -7.03 0.87
N ARG A 35 -11.04 -6.25 0.22
CA ARG A 35 -10.85 -6.27 -1.23
C ARG A 35 -10.37 -7.63 -1.73
N LEU A 36 -9.35 -8.20 -1.09
CA LEU A 36 -8.87 -9.55 -1.43
C LEU A 36 -9.96 -10.61 -1.32
N LYS A 37 -10.79 -10.51 -0.27
CA LYS A 37 -11.94 -11.42 -0.08
C LYS A 37 -12.98 -11.29 -1.18
N GLU A 38 -13.28 -10.09 -1.64
CA GLU A 38 -14.19 -9.83 -2.77
C GLU A 38 -13.63 -10.40 -4.06
N LEU A 39 -12.37 -10.08 -4.40
CA LEU A 39 -11.71 -10.57 -5.59
C LEU A 39 -11.65 -12.10 -5.62
N ARG A 40 -11.29 -12.73 -4.49
CA ARG A 40 -11.30 -14.19 -4.38
C ARG A 40 -12.68 -14.79 -4.64
N LYS A 41 -13.74 -14.21 -4.07
CA LYS A 41 -15.11 -14.66 -4.30
C LYS A 41 -15.53 -14.47 -5.76
N HIS A 42 -15.15 -13.34 -6.36
CA HIS A 42 -15.41 -13.05 -7.77
C HIS A 42 -14.72 -14.06 -8.69
N ALA A 43 -13.49 -14.46 -8.37
CA ALA A 43 -12.76 -15.53 -9.05
C ALA A 43 -13.32 -16.95 -8.77
N GLY A 44 -14.37 -17.09 -7.95
CA GLY A 44 -14.99 -18.39 -7.64
C GLY A 44 -14.15 -19.28 -6.73
N LEU A 45 -13.09 -18.75 -6.11
CA LEU A 45 -12.17 -19.53 -5.28
C LEU A 45 -12.65 -19.63 -3.84
N SER A 46 -12.59 -20.82 -3.24
CA SER A 46 -12.70 -20.97 -1.80
C SER A 46 -11.43 -20.47 -1.11
N LEU A 47 -11.52 -20.10 0.17
CA LEU A 47 -10.38 -19.71 0.99
C LEU A 47 -9.27 -20.80 0.98
N ARG A 48 -9.68 -22.08 1.13
CA ARG A 48 -8.76 -23.22 1.10
C ARG A 48 -8.09 -23.39 -0.25
N GLU A 49 -8.81 -23.14 -1.32
CA GLU A 49 -8.27 -23.26 -2.67
C GLU A 49 -7.25 -22.16 -2.97
N LEU A 50 -7.54 -20.90 -2.62
CA LEU A 50 -6.57 -19.82 -2.74
C LEU A 50 -5.31 -20.11 -1.92
N ALA A 51 -5.47 -20.57 -0.67
CA ALA A 51 -4.35 -20.92 0.21
C ALA A 51 -3.48 -22.02 -0.37
N ARG A 52 -4.10 -23.06 -0.93
CA ARG A 52 -3.40 -24.19 -1.57
C ARG A 52 -2.60 -23.72 -2.80
N GLN A 53 -3.21 -22.89 -3.67
CA GLN A 53 -2.55 -22.38 -4.87
C GLN A 53 -1.43 -21.40 -4.55
N ALA A 54 -1.59 -20.60 -3.49
CA ALA A 54 -0.59 -19.66 -3.02
C ALA A 54 0.49 -20.29 -2.13
N GLU A 55 0.39 -21.59 -1.84
CA GLU A 55 1.32 -22.33 -0.97
C GLU A 55 1.41 -21.76 0.46
N VAL A 56 0.32 -21.16 0.94
CA VAL A 56 0.22 -20.62 2.30
C VAL A 56 -0.84 -21.38 3.12
N SER A 57 -0.84 -21.15 4.43
CA SER A 57 -1.86 -21.77 5.28
C SER A 57 -3.24 -21.11 5.07
N PRO A 58 -4.36 -21.89 5.12
CA PRO A 58 -5.70 -21.32 5.11
C PRO A 58 -5.95 -20.31 6.25
N SER A 59 -5.26 -20.48 7.39
CA SER A 59 -5.33 -19.56 8.51
C SER A 59 -4.76 -18.19 8.15
N LEU A 60 -3.62 -18.15 7.43
CA LEU A 60 -3.00 -16.90 6.99
C LEU A 60 -3.93 -16.13 6.04
N VAL A 61 -4.51 -16.80 5.03
CA VAL A 61 -5.48 -16.18 4.12
C VAL A 61 -6.67 -15.59 4.89
N SER A 62 -7.21 -16.38 5.85
CA SER A 62 -8.31 -15.90 6.69
C SER A 62 -7.93 -14.69 7.55
N GLN A 63 -6.71 -14.69 8.09
CA GLN A 63 -6.22 -13.57 8.90
C GLN A 63 -6.03 -12.31 8.06
N ILE A 64 -5.49 -12.44 6.84
CA ILE A 64 -5.33 -11.32 5.91
C ILE A 64 -6.69 -10.76 5.51
N GLU A 65 -7.64 -11.61 5.08
CA GLU A 65 -8.99 -11.18 4.67
C GLU A 65 -9.79 -10.49 5.79
N ASN A 66 -9.46 -10.77 7.05
CA ASN A 66 -10.09 -10.15 8.21
C ASN A 66 -9.23 -9.04 8.86
N GLY A 67 -8.19 -8.55 8.19
CA GLY A 67 -7.33 -7.47 8.66
C GLY A 67 -6.49 -7.82 9.91
N LYS A 68 -6.40 -9.10 10.28
CA LYS A 68 -5.65 -9.57 11.46
C LYS A 68 -4.18 -9.84 11.19
N SER A 69 -3.81 -9.96 9.93
CA SER A 69 -2.43 -10.14 9.46
C SER A 69 -2.25 -9.39 8.15
N ARG A 70 -1.01 -9.08 7.81
CA ARG A 70 -0.62 -8.45 6.55
C ARG A 70 0.12 -9.45 5.68
N PRO A 71 -0.09 -9.44 4.34
CA PRO A 71 0.71 -10.25 3.44
C PRO A 71 2.13 -9.68 3.36
N SER A 72 3.10 -10.52 3.00
CA SER A 72 4.39 -10.05 2.46
C SER A 72 4.20 -9.54 1.02
N VAL A 73 5.19 -8.83 0.48
CA VAL A 73 5.17 -8.39 -0.93
C VAL A 73 4.98 -9.59 -1.85
N SER A 74 5.72 -10.68 -1.62
CA SER A 74 5.61 -11.91 -2.43
C SER A 74 4.22 -12.55 -2.35
N THR A 75 3.62 -12.59 -1.16
CA THR A 75 2.26 -13.11 -0.98
C THR A 75 1.24 -12.25 -1.71
N LEU A 76 1.42 -10.90 -1.68
CA LEU A 76 0.56 -9.96 -2.39
C LEU A 76 0.59 -10.20 -3.90
N TYR A 77 1.78 -10.27 -4.51
CA TYR A 77 1.94 -10.59 -5.94
C TYR A 77 1.37 -11.96 -6.29
N THR A 78 1.58 -12.97 -5.43
CA THR A 78 1.01 -14.31 -5.65
C THR A 78 -0.51 -14.26 -5.67
N PHE A 79 -1.14 -13.52 -4.74
CA PHE A 79 -2.60 -13.37 -4.74
C PHE A 79 -3.10 -12.59 -5.96
N ALA A 80 -2.45 -11.48 -6.33
CA ALA A 80 -2.81 -10.71 -7.53
C ALA A 80 -2.80 -11.60 -8.77
N ARG A 81 -1.74 -12.37 -8.98
CA ARG A 81 -1.62 -13.33 -10.09
C ARG A 81 -2.70 -14.40 -10.07
N LEU A 82 -2.95 -15.06 -8.93
CA LEU A 82 -3.96 -16.12 -8.80
C LEU A 82 -5.40 -15.59 -8.98
N LEU A 83 -5.63 -14.35 -8.63
CA LEU A 83 -6.92 -13.68 -8.78
C LEU A 83 -7.08 -13.00 -10.13
N ASN A 84 -6.02 -13.01 -10.97
CA ASN A 84 -5.97 -12.36 -12.28
C ASN A 84 -6.31 -10.85 -12.21
N VAL A 85 -5.70 -10.17 -11.25
CA VAL A 85 -5.82 -8.72 -11.03
C VAL A 85 -4.44 -8.09 -10.95
N SER A 86 -4.34 -6.81 -11.28
CA SER A 86 -3.12 -6.03 -11.06
C SER A 86 -2.96 -5.68 -9.57
N VAL A 87 -1.71 -5.42 -9.14
CA VAL A 87 -1.46 -4.90 -7.80
C VAL A 87 -2.13 -3.52 -7.62
N ASP A 88 -2.27 -2.75 -8.69
CA ASP A 88 -2.97 -1.47 -8.68
C ASP A 88 -4.45 -1.60 -8.27
N GLU A 89 -5.12 -2.66 -8.71
CA GLU A 89 -6.50 -2.95 -8.32
C GLU A 89 -6.67 -3.25 -6.83
N LEU A 90 -5.59 -3.59 -6.14
CA LEU A 90 -5.59 -3.80 -4.68
C LEU A 90 -5.59 -2.49 -3.90
N PHE A 91 -5.13 -1.38 -4.53
CA PHE A 91 -5.25 -0.04 -3.95
C PHE A 91 -6.66 0.56 -4.09
N ASP A 92 -7.49 0.07 -5.02
CA ASP A 92 -8.76 0.70 -5.39
C ASP A 92 -9.87 0.60 -4.32
N ALA A 93 -9.63 -0.13 -3.24
CA ALA A 93 -10.56 -0.19 -2.09
C ALA A 93 -10.73 1.16 -1.37
N ASP A 94 -9.78 2.09 -1.57
CA ASP A 94 -9.72 3.40 -0.90
C ASP A 94 -10.02 4.59 -1.83
N ALA A 95 -10.34 4.36 -3.09
CA ALA A 95 -10.83 5.45 -3.92
C ALA A 95 -12.20 5.86 -3.35
N PRO A 96 -12.34 7.04 -2.70
CA PRO A 96 -13.67 7.54 -2.37
C PRO A 96 -14.42 7.59 -3.69
N GLU A 97 -15.62 7.02 -3.72
CA GLU A 97 -16.54 7.23 -4.85
C GLU A 97 -16.58 8.75 -5.08
N ALA A 98 -15.98 9.19 -6.18
CA ALA A 98 -15.94 10.60 -6.48
C ALA A 98 -17.41 11.03 -6.63
N ASP A 99 -17.88 11.78 -5.64
CA ASP A 99 -19.18 12.45 -5.71
C ASP A 99 -19.09 13.46 -6.88
N HIS A 100 -19.54 13.03 -8.04
CA HIS A 100 -19.51 13.80 -9.29
C HIS A 100 -20.46 14.99 -9.30
N SER A 101 -20.96 15.43 -8.14
CA SER A 101 -21.99 16.47 -8.01
C SER A 101 -21.48 17.89 -7.74
N ALA A 102 -20.20 18.21 -7.96
CA ALA A 102 -19.72 19.58 -7.79
C ALA A 102 -19.61 20.32 -9.12
N ALA A 103 -20.43 21.35 -9.26
CA ALA A 103 -20.49 22.22 -10.43
C ALA A 103 -19.18 22.97 -10.70
N GLY A 104 -18.87 23.11 -12.01
CA GLY A 104 -17.62 23.62 -12.52
C GLY A 104 -17.22 25.03 -12.05
N VAL A 105 -15.91 25.20 -11.90
CA VAL A 105 -15.24 26.50 -11.83
C VAL A 105 -14.23 26.58 -12.96
N ALA A 106 -14.33 27.66 -13.72
CA ALA A 106 -13.43 27.96 -14.85
C ALA A 106 -11.99 28.18 -14.35
N GLY A 107 -11.03 27.65 -15.07
CA GLY A 107 -9.60 27.76 -15.06
C GLY A 107 -8.94 28.56 -13.90
N GLY A 108 -8.44 27.88 -12.89
CA GLY A 108 -7.65 28.43 -11.80
C GLY A 108 -6.52 27.48 -11.38
N VAL A 109 -5.60 28.00 -10.57
CA VAL A 109 -4.58 27.17 -9.92
C VAL A 109 -5.30 26.28 -8.90
N HIS A 110 -5.25 24.97 -9.09
CA HIS A 110 -5.87 24.01 -8.20
C HIS A 110 -4.93 23.70 -7.02
N ASP A 111 -5.42 23.88 -5.80
CA ASP A 111 -4.76 23.34 -4.61
C ASP A 111 -4.95 21.81 -4.59
N PRO A 112 -3.88 21.00 -4.58
CA PRO A 112 -3.97 19.55 -4.52
C PRO A 112 -4.79 19.01 -3.33
N ALA A 113 -4.86 19.75 -2.22
CA ALA A 113 -5.68 19.41 -1.05
C ALA A 113 -7.19 19.51 -1.32
N ASN A 114 -7.58 20.31 -2.33
CA ASN A 114 -8.97 20.56 -2.74
C ASN A 114 -9.23 20.19 -4.21
N ALA A 115 -8.40 19.38 -4.80
CA ALA A 115 -8.21 19.24 -6.24
C ALA A 115 -9.30 18.45 -6.98
N TRP A 116 -10.40 18.10 -6.36
CA TRP A 116 -11.46 17.34 -7.04
C TRP A 116 -12.52 18.25 -7.65
N HIS A 117 -12.15 18.95 -8.71
CA HIS A 117 -13.15 19.61 -9.57
C HIS A 117 -13.33 18.79 -10.86
N PRO A 118 -14.58 18.45 -11.25
CA PRO A 118 -14.82 17.81 -12.51
C PRO A 118 -14.36 18.72 -13.64
N SER A 119 -13.35 18.30 -14.39
CA SER A 119 -12.93 18.93 -15.64
C SER A 119 -13.19 17.94 -16.77
N GLU A 120 -13.19 18.41 -18.02
CA GLU A 120 -13.24 17.52 -19.20
C GLU A 120 -12.08 16.52 -19.24
N TYR A 121 -11.04 16.75 -18.43
CA TYR A 121 -9.86 15.89 -18.28
C TYR A 121 -9.85 15.08 -16.99
N ALA A 122 -10.90 15.14 -16.15
CA ALA A 122 -10.92 14.54 -14.81
C ALA A 122 -10.59 13.03 -14.81
N THR A 123 -10.97 12.32 -15.88
CA THR A 123 -10.66 10.90 -16.07
C THR A 123 -9.24 10.63 -16.60
N ARG A 124 -8.48 11.68 -16.94
CA ARG A 124 -7.15 11.59 -17.58
C ARG A 124 -6.05 12.26 -16.76
N ILE A 125 -6.40 12.89 -15.65
CA ILE A 125 -5.47 13.58 -14.74
C ILE A 125 -5.66 13.02 -13.34
N SER A 126 -4.56 12.64 -12.70
CA SER A 126 -4.55 12.23 -11.30
C SER A 126 -3.68 13.19 -10.50
N VAL A 127 -4.28 13.84 -9.50
CA VAL A 127 -3.57 14.66 -8.52
C VAL A 127 -3.95 14.16 -7.14
N VAL A 128 -2.98 13.74 -6.35
CA VAL A 128 -3.22 13.11 -5.06
C VAL A 128 -2.47 13.87 -3.97
N HIS A 129 -3.22 14.41 -3.02
CA HIS A 129 -2.65 15.01 -1.81
C HIS A 129 -2.14 13.92 -0.84
N PRO A 130 -1.04 14.13 -0.10
CA PRO A 130 -0.50 13.13 0.82
C PRO A 130 -1.52 12.52 1.80
N SER A 131 -2.48 13.31 2.30
CA SER A 131 -3.53 12.82 3.21
C SER A 131 -4.58 11.90 2.56
N HIS A 132 -4.59 11.81 1.23
CA HIS A 132 -5.55 11.01 0.45
C HIS A 132 -4.88 9.90 -0.35
N ARG A 133 -3.61 9.61 -0.07
CA ARG A 133 -2.90 8.52 -0.73
C ARG A 133 -3.43 7.18 -0.27
N ALA A 134 -3.68 6.30 -1.23
CA ALA A 134 -3.93 4.91 -0.93
C ALA A 134 -2.64 4.21 -0.50
N HIS A 135 -2.73 3.35 0.51
CA HIS A 135 -1.60 2.64 1.09
C HIS A 135 -1.81 1.12 1.01
N LEU A 136 -0.75 0.41 0.69
CA LEU A 136 -0.64 -1.03 0.92
C LEU A 136 0.41 -1.28 2.01
N ARG A 137 -0.07 -1.52 3.21
CA ARG A 137 0.79 -1.86 4.35
C ARG A 137 0.98 -3.36 4.42
N MET A 138 2.19 -3.80 4.21
CA MET A 138 2.57 -5.20 4.20
C MET A 138 3.24 -5.61 5.50
N ALA A 139 3.53 -6.90 5.63
CA ALA A 139 4.28 -7.44 6.75
C ALA A 139 5.68 -6.80 6.84
N GLU A 140 6.31 -6.91 8.01
CA GLU A 140 7.70 -6.55 8.25
C GLU A 140 8.07 -5.07 8.06
N GLY A 141 7.09 -4.16 8.12
CA GLY A 141 7.35 -2.72 8.00
C GLY A 141 7.57 -2.25 6.57
N VAL A 142 6.98 -2.92 5.60
CA VAL A 142 6.91 -2.45 4.21
C VAL A 142 5.60 -1.70 4.01
N ASP A 143 5.67 -0.48 3.47
CA ASP A 143 4.53 0.36 3.12
C ASP A 143 4.69 0.93 1.71
N TRP A 144 3.66 0.82 0.90
CA TRP A 144 3.58 1.40 -0.43
C TRP A 144 2.46 2.44 -0.48
N GLU A 145 2.83 3.66 -0.83
CA GLU A 145 1.91 4.77 -1.04
C GLU A 145 1.73 4.99 -2.55
N ARG A 146 0.52 4.90 -3.07
CA ARG A 146 0.24 5.25 -4.46
C ARG A 146 0.28 6.77 -4.64
N LEU A 147 1.18 7.26 -5.49
CA LEU A 147 1.40 8.69 -5.70
C LEU A 147 0.45 9.27 -6.74
N ALA A 148 0.17 8.52 -7.79
CA ALA A 148 -0.81 8.88 -8.82
C ALA A 148 -1.34 7.61 -9.48
N ALA A 149 -2.55 7.68 -10.01
CA ALA A 149 -3.17 6.65 -10.82
C ALA A 149 -3.84 7.31 -12.02
N THR A 150 -3.60 6.78 -13.21
CA THR A 150 -4.29 7.15 -14.43
C THR A 150 -5.24 6.02 -14.84
N PRO A 151 -6.14 6.24 -15.81
CA PRO A 151 -6.97 5.15 -16.36
C PRO A 151 -6.15 4.00 -16.96
N GLU A 152 -4.89 4.25 -17.28
CA GLU A 152 -3.95 3.23 -17.72
C GLU A 152 -3.56 2.38 -16.51
N ARG A 153 -4.06 1.14 -16.48
CA ARG A 153 -3.92 0.23 -15.33
C ARG A 153 -2.60 -0.54 -15.29
N ASP A 154 -1.73 -0.31 -16.26
CA ASP A 154 -0.47 -1.02 -16.40
C ASP A 154 0.70 -0.28 -15.75
N VAL A 155 0.42 0.77 -14.96
CA VAL A 155 1.43 1.63 -14.34
C VAL A 155 1.14 1.77 -12.86
N ASN A 156 2.11 1.40 -12.03
CA ASN A 156 2.12 1.70 -10.61
C ASN A 156 3.21 2.73 -10.32
N PHE A 157 2.81 3.93 -9.86
CA PHE A 157 3.73 4.96 -9.42
C PHE A 157 3.59 5.15 -7.92
N MET A 158 4.61 4.74 -7.18
CA MET A 158 4.54 4.57 -5.74
C MET A 158 5.72 5.24 -5.03
N LYS A 159 5.50 5.67 -3.80
CA LYS A 159 6.56 5.80 -2.80
C LYS A 159 6.57 4.51 -1.99
N ILE A 160 7.72 3.87 -1.90
CA ILE A 160 7.93 2.68 -1.10
C ILE A 160 8.75 3.01 0.14
N THR A 161 8.37 2.43 1.26
CA THR A 161 9.08 2.56 2.53
C THR A 161 9.37 1.18 3.09
N TYR A 162 10.62 0.94 3.49
CA TYR A 162 11.05 -0.29 4.16
C TYR A 162 11.71 0.07 5.49
N ALA A 163 11.17 -0.42 6.58
CA ALA A 163 11.79 -0.30 7.91
C ALA A 163 13.17 -0.98 7.95
N PRO A 164 14.05 -0.66 8.91
CA PRO A 164 15.34 -1.32 9.06
C PRO A 164 15.23 -2.84 9.09
N GLY A 165 15.97 -3.52 8.23
CA GLY A 165 15.95 -4.98 8.08
C GLY A 165 14.76 -5.56 7.31
N ALA A 166 13.76 -4.74 6.97
CA ALA A 166 12.60 -5.17 6.19
C ALA A 166 13.02 -5.64 4.79
N ALA A 167 12.33 -6.67 4.29
CA ALA A 167 12.50 -7.19 2.95
C ALA A 167 11.14 -7.46 2.31
N GLY A 168 11.09 -7.53 0.99
CA GLY A 168 9.88 -7.90 0.26
C GLY A 168 9.33 -9.27 0.64
N ASN A 169 10.14 -10.09 1.32
CA ASN A 169 9.81 -11.43 1.72
C ASN A 169 10.65 -11.84 2.94
N THR A 170 10.05 -12.56 3.90
CA THR A 170 10.69 -12.98 5.14
C THR A 170 11.66 -14.15 4.97
N ASP A 171 11.41 -15.01 3.99
CA ASP A 171 12.22 -16.21 3.71
C ASP A 171 13.33 -15.96 2.67
N GLY A 172 13.44 -14.71 2.17
CA GLY A 172 14.43 -14.33 1.17
C GLY A 172 14.13 -14.88 -0.25
N SER A 173 12.96 -15.44 -0.49
CA SER A 173 12.59 -15.86 -1.83
C SER A 173 12.42 -14.68 -2.77
N LEU A 174 12.87 -14.85 -4.03
CA LEU A 174 12.76 -13.84 -5.05
C LEU A 174 11.37 -13.87 -5.67
N ILE A 175 10.84 -12.72 -6.05
CA ILE A 175 9.60 -12.59 -6.82
C ILE A 175 9.92 -12.27 -8.28
N ALA A 176 9.04 -12.69 -9.18
CA ALA A 176 9.10 -12.31 -10.59
C ALA A 176 7.67 -12.01 -11.07
N HIS A 177 7.52 -11.00 -11.90
CA HIS A 177 6.27 -10.63 -12.54
C HIS A 177 6.55 -9.97 -13.89
N ASP A 178 5.53 -9.84 -14.73
CA ASP A 178 5.69 -9.17 -16.01
C ASP A 178 5.95 -7.67 -15.82
N GLY A 179 6.67 -7.08 -16.77
CA GLY A 179 6.92 -5.65 -16.83
C GLY A 179 8.34 -5.23 -16.51
N TYR A 180 8.49 -3.94 -16.23
CA TYR A 180 9.76 -3.28 -15.91
C TYR A 180 9.61 -2.47 -14.65
N GLU A 181 10.64 -2.46 -13.83
CA GLU A 181 10.73 -1.63 -12.64
C GLU A 181 11.81 -0.57 -12.78
N TYR A 182 11.51 0.61 -12.25
CA TYR A 182 12.43 1.73 -12.13
C TYR A 182 12.37 2.27 -10.71
N GLY A 183 13.50 2.30 -10.04
CA GLY A 183 13.64 2.79 -8.67
C GLY A 183 14.57 3.99 -8.58
N TYR A 184 14.23 4.94 -7.71
CA TYR A 184 15.08 6.06 -7.32
C TYR A 184 15.08 6.17 -5.79
N VAL A 185 16.25 6.22 -5.18
CA VAL A 185 16.41 6.31 -3.73
C VAL A 185 16.24 7.75 -3.27
N LEU A 186 15.24 8.01 -2.43
CA LEU A 186 15.00 9.30 -1.80
C LEU A 186 15.85 9.47 -0.53
N SER A 187 15.96 8.41 0.28
CA SER A 187 16.78 8.39 1.50
C SER A 187 16.99 6.94 1.98
N GLY A 188 18.02 6.74 2.80
CA GLY A 188 18.36 5.42 3.34
C GLY A 188 19.22 4.59 2.39
N VAL A 189 19.27 3.28 2.63
CA VAL A 189 20.09 2.32 1.87
C VAL A 189 19.26 1.09 1.57
N VAL A 190 19.24 0.67 0.31
CA VAL A 190 18.53 -0.54 -0.12
C VAL A 190 19.48 -1.48 -0.86
N GLU A 191 19.41 -2.74 -0.53
CA GLU A 191 19.96 -3.83 -1.31
C GLU A 191 18.89 -4.34 -2.26
N VAL A 192 19.21 -4.43 -3.54
CA VAL A 192 18.34 -4.97 -4.58
C VAL A 192 19.05 -6.16 -5.21
N THR A 193 18.48 -7.33 -5.06
CA THR A 193 18.93 -8.53 -5.76
C THR A 193 18.10 -8.68 -7.03
N VAL A 194 18.75 -8.86 -8.19
CA VAL A 194 18.13 -9.12 -9.48
C VAL A 194 18.83 -10.33 -10.10
N GLY A 195 18.15 -11.45 -10.18
CA GLY A 195 18.75 -12.72 -10.55
C GLY A 195 19.87 -13.12 -9.59
N ASN A 196 21.09 -13.17 -10.09
CA ASN A 196 22.29 -13.50 -9.32
C ASN A 196 23.14 -12.27 -8.95
N GLU A 197 22.69 -11.07 -9.30
CA GLU A 197 23.42 -9.84 -9.05
C GLU A 197 22.82 -9.08 -7.87
N VAL A 198 23.69 -8.46 -7.07
CA VAL A 198 23.30 -7.70 -5.88
C VAL A 198 23.81 -6.27 -6.02
N PHE A 199 22.89 -5.33 -5.90
CA PHE A 199 23.16 -3.89 -5.96
C PHE A 199 22.84 -3.25 -4.62
N VAL A 200 23.72 -2.35 -4.16
CA VAL A 200 23.46 -1.54 -2.97
C VAL A 200 23.28 -0.10 -3.41
N LEU A 201 22.08 0.43 -3.25
CA LEU A 201 21.74 1.78 -3.69
C LEU A 201 21.57 2.70 -2.47
N ARG A 202 22.02 3.95 -2.65
CA ARG A 202 21.97 5.04 -1.68
C ARG A 202 21.22 6.24 -2.25
N GLU A 203 20.98 7.22 -1.42
CA GLU A 203 20.31 8.47 -1.80
C GLU A 203 20.85 9.04 -3.12
N GLY A 204 19.95 9.37 -4.03
CA GLY A 204 20.25 9.89 -5.37
C GLY A 204 20.53 8.83 -6.42
N GLU A 205 20.75 7.57 -6.05
CA GLU A 205 21.01 6.49 -7.00
C GLU A 205 19.70 5.88 -7.52
N SER A 206 19.77 5.28 -8.69
CA SER A 206 18.62 4.68 -9.38
C SER A 206 18.97 3.36 -10.03
N LEU A 207 17.95 2.53 -10.24
CA LEU A 207 18.03 1.22 -10.87
C LEU A 207 16.84 1.07 -11.83
N GLY A 208 17.02 0.33 -12.93
CA GLY A 208 15.93 -0.13 -13.78
C GLY A 208 16.21 -1.54 -14.24
N PHE A 209 15.21 -2.42 -14.23
CA PHE A 209 15.36 -3.82 -14.65
C PHE A 209 14.06 -4.41 -15.19
N ASP A 210 14.18 -5.50 -15.90
CA ASP A 210 13.08 -6.35 -16.35
C ASP A 210 12.59 -7.19 -15.17
N SER A 211 11.33 -7.02 -14.76
CA SER A 211 10.74 -7.65 -13.57
C SER A 211 10.46 -9.14 -13.76
N THR A 212 10.61 -9.68 -14.98
CA THR A 212 10.60 -11.13 -15.21
C THR A 212 11.84 -11.81 -14.65
N ILE A 213 12.92 -11.06 -14.39
CA ILE A 213 14.08 -11.55 -13.66
C ILE A 213 13.72 -11.61 -12.17
N PRO A 214 13.86 -12.78 -11.51
CA PRO A 214 13.58 -12.89 -10.08
C PRO A 214 14.36 -11.86 -9.25
N HIS A 215 13.67 -11.12 -8.38
CA HIS A 215 14.25 -10.01 -7.66
C HIS A 215 13.67 -9.86 -6.24
N ILE A 216 14.37 -9.13 -5.39
CA ILE A 216 13.92 -8.73 -4.04
C ILE A 216 14.62 -7.46 -3.60
N LEU A 217 13.92 -6.63 -2.83
CA LEU A 217 14.44 -5.47 -2.14
C LEU A 217 14.59 -5.75 -0.65
N ARG A 218 15.67 -5.23 -0.03
CA ARG A 218 15.91 -5.31 1.40
C ARG A 218 16.52 -4.01 1.91
N ASN A 219 15.97 -3.45 2.97
CA ASN A 219 16.62 -2.37 3.68
C ASN A 219 17.75 -2.93 4.56
N ILE A 220 18.99 -2.61 4.22
CA ILE A 220 20.21 -3.01 4.96
C ILE A 220 20.75 -1.89 5.84
N GLY A 221 20.07 -0.73 5.88
CA GLY A 221 20.40 0.40 6.74
C GLY A 221 19.80 0.28 8.13
N ASP A 222 20.11 1.26 8.96
CA ASP A 222 19.62 1.41 10.34
C ASP A 222 18.46 2.43 10.47
N THR A 223 18.08 3.04 9.36
CA THR A 223 16.95 3.96 9.24
C THR A 223 16.00 3.47 8.15
N ASP A 224 14.79 4.03 8.10
CA ASP A 224 13.84 3.74 7.03
C ASP A 224 14.45 4.06 5.66
N PHE A 225 14.31 3.13 4.73
CA PHE A 225 14.54 3.37 3.32
C PHE A 225 13.27 3.96 2.70
N HIS A 226 13.44 5.01 1.90
CA HIS A 226 12.38 5.59 1.09
C HIS A 226 12.81 5.65 -0.37
N GLY A 227 11.96 5.19 -1.27
CA GLY A 227 12.20 5.24 -2.71
C GLY A 227 10.97 5.66 -3.49
N LEU A 228 11.18 6.26 -4.66
CA LEU A 228 10.17 6.33 -5.71
C LEU A 228 10.31 5.08 -6.56
N TRP A 229 9.18 4.43 -6.80
CA TRP A 229 9.13 3.19 -7.56
C TRP A 229 8.06 3.26 -8.63
N PHE A 230 8.46 2.89 -9.82
CA PHE A 230 7.60 2.91 -10.99
C PHE A 230 7.62 1.51 -11.61
N VAL A 231 6.47 0.87 -11.69
CA VAL A 231 6.29 -0.45 -12.30
C VAL A 231 5.37 -0.29 -13.49
N HIS A 232 5.81 -0.74 -14.66
CA HIS A 232 5.09 -0.60 -15.92
C HIS A 232 4.97 -1.95 -16.62
N GLY A 233 3.78 -2.23 -17.18
CA GLY A 233 3.55 -3.41 -18.00
C GLY A 233 3.25 -4.69 -17.23
N SER A 234 2.90 -4.60 -15.94
CA SER A 234 2.48 -5.77 -15.15
C SER A 234 1.06 -6.22 -15.53
N ARG A 235 0.90 -6.71 -16.75
CA ARG A 235 -0.32 -7.42 -17.17
C ARG A 235 -0.22 -8.89 -16.79
N HIS A 236 -1.29 -9.41 -16.26
CA HIS A 236 -1.50 -10.83 -16.02
C HIS A 236 -2.52 -11.38 -16.99
#